data_fa7cc977256b05da966f1a07c1faa67a
#
_entry.id   fa7cc977256b05da966f1a07c1faa67a
#
_cell.length_a   1.000
_cell.length_b   1.000
_cell.length_c   1.000
_cell.angle_alpha   90.00
_cell.angle_beta   90.00
_cell.angle_gamma   90.00
#
_symmetry.space_group_name_H-M   'P 1'
#
loop_
_entity.id
_entity.type
_entity.pdbx_description
1 polymer ?
#
loop_
_entity_poly.entity_id
_entity_poly.type
_entity_poly.pdbx_seq_one_letter_code
_entity_poly.pdbx_strand_id
1 'polypeptide(L)'
;MKIVFSEKCLEYGSWHIEGPERVRRAYEILKEKGYEFLAPGLASEHDVLRVHDADYVRRLKDGLVEDADTPAYENIYEYARLAAGGAILAARVKGFSLMRPPGHHAGRRGLALGVRTRGFCYLNNIAIAVKYLGKPALILDVDGHHGNGTQEIFLGDESVTYVGLHRYPHYPGTGYSSEGNCLNFPLSGDCGDEVYLKTLDEALSKVDLDKFEVVAVSAGFDAHAGDLASLGLTELGFNKIGKKIASLRKHTFFVLEGGYSGENNGKDIDELLKSFEL
;
A
#
# COMPACT_ATOMS: atom_id res chain seq x y z
N MET A 1 -17.43 2.63 -4.43
CA MET A 1 -16.26 3.42 -3.90
C MET A 1 -15.63 4.24 -5.03
N LYS A 2 -15.02 5.43 -4.75
CA LYS A 2 -14.33 6.24 -5.77
C LYS A 2 -12.88 5.81 -5.92
N ILE A 3 -12.35 5.86 -7.16
CA ILE A 3 -10.96 5.55 -7.49
C ILE A 3 -10.21 6.86 -7.74
N VAL A 4 -9.06 7.03 -7.09
CA VAL A 4 -8.17 8.17 -7.34
C VAL A 4 -7.10 7.73 -8.33
N PHE A 5 -7.01 8.42 -9.47
CA PHE A 5 -6.09 8.07 -10.56
C PHE A 5 -5.67 9.30 -11.36
N SER A 6 -4.45 9.27 -11.89
CA SER A 6 -3.94 10.24 -12.85
C SER A 6 -3.05 9.55 -13.89
N GLU A 7 -3.28 9.81 -15.16
CA GLU A 7 -2.46 9.28 -16.26
C GLU A 7 -0.98 9.66 -16.14
N LYS A 8 -0.65 10.75 -15.44
CA LYS A 8 0.74 11.14 -15.18
C LYS A 8 1.57 10.05 -14.50
N CYS A 9 0.95 9.20 -13.66
CA CYS A 9 1.69 8.09 -13.04
C CYS A 9 2.11 7.00 -14.04
N LEU A 10 1.68 7.08 -15.31
CA LEU A 10 2.04 6.14 -16.37
C LEU A 10 3.24 6.60 -17.22
N GLU A 11 3.79 7.79 -16.97
CA GLU A 11 4.78 8.42 -17.84
C GLU A 11 6.23 7.93 -17.62
N TYR A 12 6.52 7.16 -16.57
CA TYR A 12 7.88 6.69 -16.24
C TYR A 12 7.98 5.17 -16.09
N GLY A 13 9.21 4.65 -16.17
CA GLY A 13 9.55 3.27 -15.79
C GLY A 13 8.96 2.18 -16.69
N SER A 14 8.76 2.43 -17.99
CA SER A 14 8.14 1.50 -18.93
C SER A 14 8.88 0.16 -19.11
N TRP A 15 10.15 0.11 -18.76
CA TRP A 15 11.00 -1.10 -18.84
C TRP A 15 11.08 -1.87 -17.51
N HIS A 16 10.56 -1.32 -16.44
CA HIS A 16 10.65 -1.90 -15.10
C HIS A 16 9.44 -2.80 -14.80
N ILE A 17 9.61 -3.79 -13.91
CA ILE A 17 8.49 -4.64 -13.48
C ILE A 17 7.39 -3.82 -12.79
N GLU A 18 7.79 -2.80 -11.98
CA GLU A 18 6.90 -1.76 -11.46
C GLU A 18 6.62 -0.74 -12.57
N GLY A 19 6.19 -1.19 -13.74
CA GLY A 19 5.92 -0.37 -14.92
C GLY A 19 4.49 0.15 -14.97
N PRO A 20 4.19 1.07 -15.93
CA PRO A 20 2.87 1.69 -16.06
C PRO A 20 1.75 0.69 -16.39
N GLU A 21 2.04 -0.42 -17.06
CA GLU A 21 1.02 -1.37 -17.51
C GLU A 21 0.28 -2.05 -16.35
N ARG A 22 0.93 -2.19 -15.18
CA ARG A 22 0.28 -2.73 -13.98
C ARG A 22 -0.90 -1.89 -13.50
N VAL A 23 -0.90 -0.59 -13.79
CA VAL A 23 -1.94 0.37 -13.40
C VAL A 23 -2.82 0.74 -14.58
N ARG A 24 -2.25 0.90 -15.79
CA ARG A 24 -3.01 1.20 -17.01
C ARG A 24 -4.12 0.19 -17.24
N ARG A 25 -3.77 -1.10 -17.24
CA ARG A 25 -4.75 -2.16 -17.47
C ARG A 25 -5.79 -2.27 -16.36
N ALA A 26 -5.36 -2.09 -15.11
CA ALA A 26 -6.29 -2.03 -13.97
C ALA A 26 -7.27 -0.84 -14.11
N TYR A 27 -6.79 0.35 -14.51
CA TYR A 27 -7.63 1.51 -14.78
C TYR A 27 -8.70 1.22 -15.86
N GLU A 28 -8.31 0.60 -16.99
CA GLU A 28 -9.23 0.25 -18.06
C GLU A 28 -10.35 -0.67 -17.57
N ILE A 29 -10.00 -1.74 -16.85
CA ILE A 29 -10.96 -2.70 -16.28
C ILE A 29 -11.93 -1.99 -15.32
N LEU A 30 -11.41 -1.18 -14.38
CA LEU A 30 -12.25 -0.49 -13.41
C LEU A 30 -13.15 0.57 -14.09
N LYS A 31 -12.69 1.18 -15.18
CA LYS A 31 -13.48 2.10 -15.98
C LYS A 31 -14.62 1.37 -16.72
N GLU A 32 -14.36 0.20 -17.29
CA GLU A 32 -15.38 -0.66 -17.89
C GLU A 32 -16.43 -1.13 -16.84
N LYS A 33 -16.02 -1.31 -15.59
CA LYS A 33 -16.91 -1.64 -14.46
C LYS A 33 -17.73 -0.44 -13.96
N GLY A 34 -17.49 0.76 -14.45
CA GLY A 34 -18.27 1.94 -14.12
C GLY A 34 -17.85 2.69 -12.86
N TYR A 35 -16.64 2.45 -12.34
CA TYR A 35 -16.11 3.21 -11.20
C TYR A 35 -15.96 4.71 -11.54
N GLU A 36 -16.23 5.56 -10.54
CA GLU A 36 -15.98 7.01 -10.63
C GLU A 36 -14.52 7.31 -10.31
N PHE A 37 -13.87 8.10 -11.17
CA PHE A 37 -12.47 8.49 -11.02
C PHE A 37 -12.32 9.94 -10.59
N LEU A 38 -11.37 10.19 -9.66
CA LEU A 38 -10.98 11.50 -9.19
C LEU A 38 -9.49 11.73 -9.47
N ALA A 39 -9.15 12.90 -9.97
CA ALA A 39 -7.76 13.29 -10.19
C ALA A 39 -7.14 13.88 -8.91
N PRO A 40 -5.98 13.39 -8.44
CA PRO A 40 -5.29 13.95 -7.29
C PRO A 40 -4.48 15.19 -7.66
N GLY A 41 -4.25 16.07 -6.67
CA GLY A 41 -3.15 17.03 -6.69
C GLY A 41 -1.87 16.43 -6.10
N LEU A 42 -0.76 17.15 -6.21
CA LEU A 42 0.50 16.79 -5.54
C LEU A 42 0.35 16.93 -4.02
N ALA A 43 0.87 15.98 -3.24
CA ALA A 43 1.07 16.20 -1.82
C ALA A 43 1.98 17.41 -1.59
N SER A 44 1.67 18.25 -0.61
CA SER A 44 2.55 19.36 -0.25
C SER A 44 3.85 18.83 0.37
N GLU A 45 4.92 19.61 0.27
CA GLU A 45 6.18 19.24 0.94
C GLU A 45 5.99 19.12 2.46
N HIS A 46 5.13 19.96 3.04
CA HIS A 46 4.78 19.87 4.44
C HIS A 46 4.14 18.52 4.80
N ASP A 47 3.29 17.97 3.93
CA ASP A 47 2.69 16.65 4.18
C ASP A 47 3.73 15.53 4.08
N VAL A 48 4.66 15.62 3.11
CA VAL A 48 5.78 14.67 2.97
C VAL A 48 6.68 14.70 4.20
N LEU A 49 7.01 15.89 4.71
CA LEU A 49 7.87 16.09 5.89
C LEU A 49 7.24 15.68 7.22
N ARG A 50 5.93 15.36 7.26
CA ARG A 50 5.30 14.71 8.43
C ARG A 50 5.82 13.29 8.65
N VAL A 51 6.37 12.68 7.62
CA VAL A 51 6.79 11.28 7.58
C VAL A 51 8.28 11.15 7.33
N HIS A 52 8.78 11.82 6.31
CA HIS A 52 10.15 11.67 5.84
C HIS A 52 11.08 12.78 6.33
N ASP A 53 12.33 12.42 6.63
CA ASP A 53 13.38 13.36 7.03
C ASP A 53 13.70 14.32 5.87
N ALA A 54 13.93 15.60 6.22
CA ALA A 54 14.19 16.66 5.24
C ALA A 54 15.43 16.37 4.35
N ASP A 55 16.45 15.72 4.89
CA ASP A 55 17.64 15.33 4.12
C ASP A 55 17.32 14.27 3.07
N TYR A 56 16.51 13.28 3.41
CA TYR A 56 16.03 12.27 2.46
C TYR A 56 15.20 12.91 1.34
N VAL A 57 14.26 13.80 1.69
CA VAL A 57 13.42 14.52 0.73
C VAL A 57 14.27 15.36 -0.21
N ARG A 58 15.28 16.08 0.30
CA ARG A 58 16.22 16.84 -0.52
C ARG A 58 16.96 15.94 -1.52
N ARG A 59 17.54 14.85 -1.05
CA ARG A 59 18.25 13.88 -1.91
C ARG A 59 17.33 13.28 -2.98
N LEU A 60 16.07 13.00 -2.64
CA LEU A 60 15.09 12.49 -3.60
C LEU A 60 14.76 13.53 -4.68
N LYS A 61 14.63 14.81 -4.31
CA LYS A 61 14.47 15.94 -5.25
C LYS A 61 15.66 16.08 -6.21
N ASP A 62 16.85 15.89 -5.66
CA ASP A 62 18.11 16.02 -6.43
C ASP A 62 18.42 14.79 -7.29
N GLY A 63 17.53 13.77 -7.33
CA GLY A 63 17.73 12.53 -8.08
C GLY A 63 18.85 11.65 -7.51
N LEU A 64 19.21 11.83 -6.24
CA LEU A 64 20.30 11.11 -5.56
C LEU A 64 19.82 9.90 -4.74
N VAL A 65 18.62 9.45 -5.01
CA VAL A 65 18.00 8.33 -4.30
C VAL A 65 17.74 7.20 -5.28
N GLU A 66 18.66 6.24 -5.32
CA GLU A 66 18.55 5.01 -6.11
C GLU A 66 19.12 3.82 -5.33
N ASP A 67 18.74 2.63 -5.70
CA ASP A 67 19.33 1.35 -5.27
C ASP A 67 19.08 0.25 -6.31
N ALA A 68 19.39 -1.00 -5.97
CA ALA A 68 19.40 -2.09 -6.94
C ALA A 68 18.02 -2.41 -7.55
N ASP A 69 16.92 -2.06 -6.88
CA ASP A 69 15.56 -2.29 -7.36
C ASP A 69 14.72 -1.00 -7.52
N THR A 70 15.26 0.14 -7.12
CA THR A 70 14.54 1.41 -7.11
C THR A 70 15.34 2.49 -7.86
N PRO A 71 15.19 2.59 -9.20
CA PRO A 71 15.97 3.50 -10.03
C PRO A 71 15.66 4.98 -9.80
N ALA A 72 16.64 5.87 -10.00
CA ALA A 72 16.42 7.31 -10.05
C ALA A 72 15.85 7.73 -11.42
N TYR A 73 14.53 7.73 -11.56
CA TYR A 73 13.89 8.27 -12.77
C TYR A 73 13.90 9.79 -12.77
N GLU A 74 13.93 10.38 -13.95
CA GLU A 74 13.72 11.81 -14.11
C GLU A 74 12.36 12.22 -13.51
N ASN A 75 12.33 13.30 -12.73
CA ASN A 75 11.15 13.82 -12.06
C ASN A 75 10.46 12.85 -11.09
N ILE A 76 11.14 11.79 -10.61
CA ILE A 76 10.54 10.79 -9.73
C ILE A 76 9.93 11.39 -8.45
N TYR A 77 10.50 12.48 -7.94
CA TYR A 77 9.95 13.16 -6.77
C TYR A 77 8.53 13.71 -7.04
N GLU A 78 8.28 14.24 -8.24
CA GLU A 78 6.94 14.74 -8.61
C GLU A 78 5.93 13.58 -8.75
N TYR A 79 6.32 12.44 -9.34
CA TYR A 79 5.48 11.26 -9.42
C TYR A 79 5.19 10.68 -8.02
N ALA A 80 6.19 10.61 -7.15
CA ALA A 80 6.01 10.15 -5.78
C ALA A 80 5.09 11.07 -4.98
N ARG A 81 5.22 12.40 -5.13
CA ARG A 81 4.29 13.37 -4.53
C ARG A 81 2.88 13.25 -5.08
N LEU A 82 2.74 12.93 -6.36
CA LEU A 82 1.41 12.72 -6.96
C LEU A 82 0.76 11.45 -6.39
N ALA A 83 1.52 10.38 -6.19
CA ALA A 83 1.04 9.16 -5.54
C ALA A 83 0.64 9.42 -4.08
N ALA A 84 1.46 10.13 -3.32
CA ALA A 84 1.13 10.55 -1.95
C ALA A 84 -0.12 11.46 -1.91
N GLY A 85 -0.27 12.38 -2.86
CA GLY A 85 -1.48 13.20 -3.03
C GLY A 85 -2.71 12.37 -3.33
N GLY A 86 -2.54 11.30 -4.13
CA GLY A 86 -3.57 10.31 -4.39
C GLY A 86 -4.02 9.59 -3.11
N ALA A 87 -3.08 9.17 -2.27
CA ALA A 87 -3.37 8.55 -0.98
C ALA A 87 -4.11 9.52 -0.03
N ILE A 88 -3.69 10.78 0.03
CA ILE A 88 -4.38 11.83 0.82
C ILE A 88 -5.82 12.02 0.32
N LEU A 89 -6.01 12.11 -1.00
CA LEU A 89 -7.37 12.27 -1.56
C LEU A 89 -8.22 11.03 -1.27
N ALA A 90 -7.69 9.81 -1.47
CA ALA A 90 -8.39 8.57 -1.12
C ALA A 90 -8.78 8.54 0.36
N ALA A 91 -7.89 8.96 1.26
CA ALA A 91 -8.17 9.07 2.68
C ALA A 91 -9.31 10.05 2.99
N ARG A 92 -9.41 11.17 2.29
CA ARG A 92 -10.47 12.16 2.47
C ARG A 92 -11.84 11.68 1.99
N VAL A 93 -11.88 10.93 0.88
CA VAL A 93 -13.13 10.52 0.22
C VAL A 93 -13.53 9.07 0.51
N LYS A 94 -12.79 8.36 1.37
CA LYS A 94 -12.96 6.93 1.64
C LYS A 94 -12.86 6.12 0.33
N GLY A 95 -11.83 6.41 -0.46
CA GLY A 95 -11.63 5.87 -1.79
C GLY A 95 -10.46 4.91 -1.88
N PHE A 96 -10.13 4.52 -3.12
CA PHE A 96 -8.96 3.72 -3.48
C PHE A 96 -7.97 4.56 -4.29
N SER A 97 -6.72 4.67 -3.86
CA SER A 97 -5.65 5.31 -4.63
C SER A 97 -5.00 4.31 -5.59
N LEU A 98 -5.36 4.40 -6.87
CA LEU A 98 -4.77 3.63 -7.96
C LEU A 98 -3.58 4.40 -8.55
N MET A 99 -2.61 4.71 -7.72
CA MET A 99 -1.46 5.52 -8.09
C MET A 99 -0.16 4.71 -7.96
N ARG A 100 0.87 5.10 -8.70
CA ARG A 100 2.25 4.64 -8.58
C ARG A 100 3.20 5.84 -8.52
N PRO A 101 4.38 5.71 -7.89
CA PRO A 101 4.99 4.51 -7.30
C PRO A 101 4.30 4.03 -6.01
N PRO A 102 4.55 2.76 -5.59
CA PRO A 102 4.13 2.25 -4.29
C PRO A 102 4.92 2.92 -3.15
N GLY A 103 4.60 2.60 -1.88
CA GLY A 103 5.19 3.33 -0.78
C GLY A 103 5.57 2.55 0.47
N HIS A 104 4.99 1.39 0.75
CA HIS A 104 5.07 0.76 2.07
C HIS A 104 6.46 0.28 2.51
N HIS A 105 7.43 0.16 1.58
CA HIS A 105 8.83 -0.14 1.91
C HIS A 105 9.67 1.09 2.24
N ALA A 106 9.22 2.31 1.89
CA ALA A 106 9.97 3.52 2.17
C ALA A 106 9.84 3.94 3.65
N GLY A 107 10.96 3.87 4.40
CA GLY A 107 11.07 4.37 5.76
C GLY A 107 11.29 5.88 5.82
N ARG A 108 11.51 6.43 7.04
CA ARG A 108 11.73 7.88 7.26
C ARG A 108 12.87 8.44 6.41
N ARG A 109 13.93 7.64 6.21
CA ARG A 109 15.14 7.99 5.45
C ARG A 109 15.26 7.22 4.13
N GLY A 110 14.17 6.63 3.67
CA GLY A 110 14.07 5.78 2.50
C GLY A 110 14.29 4.31 2.82
N LEU A 111 15.49 3.88 3.14
CA LEU A 111 15.76 2.50 3.59
C LEU A 111 15.18 2.28 5.00
N ALA A 112 14.68 1.08 5.28
CA ALA A 112 14.02 0.75 6.54
C ALA A 112 14.43 -0.61 7.09
N LEU A 113 14.54 -0.72 8.42
CA LEU A 113 14.82 -1.96 9.17
C LEU A 113 16.06 -2.72 8.69
N GLY A 114 17.11 -1.99 8.24
CA GLY A 114 18.38 -2.58 7.78
C GLY A 114 18.33 -3.20 6.38
N VAL A 115 17.23 -3.09 5.67
CA VAL A 115 17.09 -3.54 4.27
C VAL A 115 17.87 -2.62 3.34
N ARG A 116 18.47 -3.17 2.28
CA ARG A 116 19.40 -2.42 1.39
C ARG A 116 18.70 -1.80 0.17
N THR A 117 17.44 -2.13 -0.07
CA THR A 117 16.65 -1.62 -1.19
C THR A 117 15.28 -1.15 -0.68
N ARG A 118 14.56 -0.40 -1.51
CA ARG A 118 13.27 0.19 -1.16
C ARG A 118 12.08 -0.48 -1.85
N GLY A 119 12.27 -1.60 -2.54
CA GLY A 119 11.17 -2.32 -3.17
C GLY A 119 10.30 -1.42 -4.04
N PHE A 120 10.94 -0.61 -4.92
CA PHE A 120 10.28 0.32 -5.85
C PHE A 120 9.63 1.55 -5.18
N CYS A 121 9.75 1.71 -3.85
CA CYS A 121 9.11 2.78 -3.08
C CYS A 121 10.02 4.00 -2.90
N TYR A 122 9.44 5.21 -3.03
CA TYR A 122 10.16 6.47 -2.83
C TYR A 122 9.62 7.27 -1.64
N LEU A 123 8.31 7.46 -1.54
CA LEU A 123 7.62 8.05 -0.40
C LEU A 123 6.61 7.05 0.15
N ASN A 124 6.43 7.02 1.46
CA ASN A 124 5.45 6.14 2.08
C ASN A 124 4.05 6.77 1.99
N ASN A 125 3.32 6.43 0.94
CA ASN A 125 2.05 7.03 0.58
C ASN A 125 1.00 6.87 1.67
N ILE A 126 0.86 5.66 2.23
CA ILE A 126 -0.14 5.38 3.27
C ILE A 126 0.21 6.09 4.57
N ALA A 127 1.50 6.14 4.94
CA ALA A 127 1.95 6.84 6.14
C ALA A 127 1.68 8.36 6.03
N ILE A 128 1.93 8.96 4.87
CA ILE A 128 1.63 10.37 4.61
C ILE A 128 0.12 10.63 4.75
N ALA A 129 -0.74 9.75 4.19
CA ALA A 129 -2.19 9.89 4.29
C ALA A 129 -2.69 9.73 5.73
N VAL A 130 -2.18 8.77 6.50
CA VAL A 130 -2.53 8.57 7.92
C VAL A 130 -2.11 9.78 8.76
N LYS A 131 -0.86 10.27 8.59
CA LYS A 131 -0.37 11.46 9.30
C LYS A 131 -1.12 12.74 8.88
N TYR A 132 -1.59 12.82 7.63
CA TYR A 132 -2.44 13.92 7.16
C TYR A 132 -3.79 13.94 7.88
N LEU A 133 -4.45 12.78 8.04
CA LEU A 133 -5.72 12.69 8.77
C LEU A 133 -5.57 13.01 10.26
N GLY A 134 -4.43 12.68 10.88
CA GLY A 134 -4.14 12.94 12.29
C GLY A 134 -5.11 12.26 13.27
N LYS A 135 -5.65 11.10 12.88
CA LYS A 135 -6.61 10.32 13.65
C LYS A 135 -6.04 8.97 14.05
N PRO A 136 -6.50 8.38 15.19
CA PRO A 136 -6.14 7.00 15.52
C PRO A 136 -6.49 6.06 14.37
N ALA A 137 -5.49 5.26 13.91
CA ALA A 137 -5.63 4.45 12.72
C ALA A 137 -5.10 3.02 12.89
N LEU A 138 -5.83 2.07 12.36
CA LEU A 138 -5.34 0.74 12.04
C LEU A 138 -4.82 0.76 10.60
N ILE A 139 -3.54 0.47 10.42
CA ILE A 139 -2.97 0.21 9.09
C ILE A 139 -3.00 -1.30 8.90
N LEU A 140 -3.77 -1.77 7.92
CA LEU A 140 -3.83 -3.15 7.51
C LEU A 140 -3.08 -3.30 6.18
N ASP A 141 -1.94 -3.98 6.23
CA ASP A 141 -1.09 -4.22 5.06
C ASP A 141 -1.36 -5.64 4.55
N VAL A 142 -2.00 -5.71 3.38
CA VAL A 142 -2.37 -6.97 2.70
C VAL A 142 -1.51 -7.22 1.44
N ASP A 143 -0.46 -6.44 1.25
CA ASP A 143 0.58 -6.73 0.27
C ASP A 143 1.28 -8.05 0.60
N GLY A 144 1.72 -8.77 -0.41
CA GLY A 144 2.42 -10.04 -0.21
C GLY A 144 3.82 -9.89 0.41
N HIS A 145 4.36 -8.66 0.45
CA HIS A 145 5.63 -8.32 1.10
C HIS A 145 5.41 -7.59 2.42
N HIS A 146 6.35 -7.73 3.35
CA HIS A 146 6.32 -6.97 4.60
C HIS A 146 6.53 -5.47 4.36
N GLY A 147 5.59 -4.62 4.81
CA GLY A 147 5.70 -3.16 4.75
C GLY A 147 6.68 -2.60 5.77
N ASN A 148 7.95 -2.95 5.63
CA ASN A 148 9.01 -2.60 6.57
C ASN A 148 9.19 -1.09 6.76
N GLY A 149 8.93 -0.29 5.75
CA GLY A 149 8.96 1.17 5.84
C GLY A 149 7.81 1.70 6.69
N THR A 150 6.61 1.17 6.50
CA THR A 150 5.44 1.54 7.31
C THR A 150 5.64 1.13 8.77
N GLN A 151 6.15 -0.08 9.02
CA GLN A 151 6.50 -0.50 10.39
C GLN A 151 7.51 0.45 11.03
N GLU A 152 8.63 0.78 10.36
CA GLU A 152 9.65 1.68 10.91
C GLU A 152 9.08 3.06 11.27
N ILE A 153 8.19 3.60 10.42
CA ILE A 153 7.59 4.91 10.62
C ILE A 153 6.69 4.94 11.86
N PHE A 154 5.91 3.90 12.09
CA PHE A 154 4.89 3.88 13.14
C PHE A 154 5.26 3.11 14.39
N LEU A 155 6.39 2.41 14.41
CA LEU A 155 6.84 1.70 15.62
C LEU A 155 6.96 2.68 16.80
N GLY A 156 6.22 2.40 17.87
CA GLY A 156 6.13 3.24 19.07
C GLY A 156 5.14 4.40 18.98
N ASP A 157 4.39 4.55 17.88
CA ASP A 157 3.30 5.53 17.79
C ASP A 157 1.99 4.95 18.36
N GLU A 158 1.62 5.38 19.56
CA GLU A 158 0.44 4.85 20.27
C GLU A 158 -0.90 5.11 19.56
N SER A 159 -0.93 6.06 18.63
CA SER A 159 -2.13 6.38 17.84
C SER A 159 -2.35 5.46 16.64
N VAL A 160 -1.36 4.61 16.30
CA VAL A 160 -1.41 3.73 15.13
C VAL A 160 -1.07 2.30 15.54
N THR A 161 -1.82 1.33 15.02
CA THR A 161 -1.40 -0.08 15.00
C THR A 161 -1.18 -0.49 13.56
N TYR A 162 -0.02 -1.07 13.27
CA TYR A 162 0.29 -1.71 12.00
C TYR A 162 0.02 -3.21 12.11
N VAL A 163 -0.66 -3.77 11.11
CA VAL A 163 -0.91 -5.21 10.97
C VAL A 163 -0.52 -5.62 9.56
N GLY A 164 0.49 -6.46 9.43
CA GLY A 164 0.96 -6.96 8.13
C GLY A 164 0.79 -8.47 8.00
N LEU A 165 0.17 -8.94 6.90
CA LEU A 165 0.10 -10.33 6.51
C LEU A 165 0.95 -10.53 5.26
N HIS A 166 2.09 -11.18 5.36
CA HIS A 166 3.08 -11.21 4.28
C HIS A 166 3.80 -12.56 4.19
N ARG A 167 4.35 -12.84 3.01
CA ARG A 167 5.16 -14.03 2.78
C ARG A 167 6.49 -13.98 3.54
N TYR A 168 6.82 -15.07 4.22
CA TYR A 168 8.10 -15.23 4.89
C TYR A 168 8.56 -16.72 4.82
N PRO A 169 9.88 -17.00 4.56
CA PRO A 169 10.93 -16.06 4.18
C PRO A 169 10.74 -15.53 2.75
N HIS A 170 10.77 -14.23 2.58
CA HIS A 170 10.71 -13.53 1.30
C HIS A 170 11.29 -12.12 1.45
N TYR A 171 11.44 -11.36 0.32
CA TYR A 171 11.78 -9.95 0.40
C TYR A 171 10.75 -9.23 1.32
N PRO A 172 11.14 -8.26 2.12
CA PRO A 172 12.49 -7.75 2.36
C PRO A 172 13.31 -8.51 3.43
N GLY A 173 12.81 -9.65 3.93
CA GLY A 173 13.47 -10.47 4.95
C GLY A 173 13.24 -10.00 6.37
N THR A 174 12.30 -9.07 6.58
CA THR A 174 11.87 -8.53 7.89
C THR A 174 10.43 -8.98 8.21
N GLY A 175 9.92 -8.65 9.39
CA GLY A 175 8.52 -8.96 9.76
C GLY A 175 8.28 -10.40 10.22
N TYR A 176 9.32 -11.14 10.64
CA TYR A 176 9.15 -12.50 11.18
C TYR A 176 8.36 -12.51 12.50
N SER A 177 8.54 -11.49 13.32
CA SER A 177 7.88 -11.35 14.62
C SER A 177 7.28 -9.96 14.78
N SER A 178 6.23 -9.87 15.60
CA SER A 178 5.63 -8.60 16.01
C SER A 178 6.55 -7.82 16.93
N GLU A 179 6.45 -6.49 16.88
CA GLU A 179 7.22 -5.57 17.73
C GLU A 179 6.34 -4.37 18.12
N GLY A 180 6.14 -4.17 19.43
CA GLY A 180 5.32 -3.07 19.96
C GLY A 180 3.91 -3.06 19.36
N ASN A 181 3.55 -1.94 18.74
CA ASN A 181 2.27 -1.72 18.06
C ASN A 181 2.25 -2.23 16.61
N CYS A 182 3.30 -2.94 16.17
CA CYS A 182 3.41 -3.52 14.84
C CYS A 182 3.26 -5.05 14.93
N LEU A 183 2.12 -5.55 14.44
CA LEU A 183 1.76 -6.97 14.49
C LEU A 183 2.04 -7.62 13.14
N ASN A 184 2.93 -8.59 13.13
CA ASN A 184 3.36 -9.31 11.94
C ASN A 184 2.85 -10.73 11.91
N PHE A 185 2.28 -11.14 10.79
CA PHE A 185 1.72 -12.45 10.53
C PHE A 185 2.40 -13.06 9.30
N PRO A 186 3.58 -13.68 9.49
CA PRO A 186 4.31 -14.32 8.38
C PRO A 186 3.56 -15.57 7.89
N LEU A 187 3.44 -15.70 6.58
CA LEU A 187 2.76 -16.77 5.87
C LEU A 187 3.72 -17.50 4.94
N SER A 188 3.47 -18.77 4.71
CA SER A 188 4.17 -19.55 3.69
C SER A 188 3.72 -19.09 2.29
N GLY A 189 4.62 -19.13 1.30
CA GLY A 189 4.21 -18.94 -0.09
C GLY A 189 3.12 -19.94 -0.50
N ASP A 190 2.21 -19.49 -1.36
CA ASP A 190 1.08 -20.27 -1.87
C ASP A 190 0.22 -20.91 -0.79
N CYS A 191 0.04 -20.25 0.36
CA CYS A 191 -0.77 -20.75 1.47
C CYS A 191 -2.28 -20.82 1.14
N GLY A 192 -2.73 -20.05 0.15
CA GLY A 192 -4.10 -20.02 -0.36
C GLY A 192 -5.07 -19.21 0.49
N ASP A 193 -6.27 -19.01 -0.07
CA ASP A 193 -7.31 -18.16 0.51
C ASP A 193 -7.69 -18.56 1.94
N GLU A 194 -7.84 -19.85 2.20
CA GLU A 194 -8.33 -20.35 3.49
C GLU A 194 -7.38 -20.01 4.64
N VAL A 195 -6.09 -20.30 4.44
CA VAL A 195 -5.05 -20.02 5.45
C VAL A 195 -4.89 -18.52 5.64
N TYR A 196 -4.87 -17.77 4.54
CA TYR A 196 -4.76 -16.31 4.61
C TYR A 196 -5.92 -15.68 5.39
N LEU A 197 -7.16 -16.06 5.07
CA LEU A 197 -8.35 -15.50 5.71
C LEU A 197 -8.47 -15.88 7.19
N LYS A 198 -8.05 -17.09 7.56
CA LYS A 198 -7.96 -17.50 8.97
C LYS A 198 -6.92 -16.65 9.72
N THR A 199 -5.77 -16.39 9.10
CA THR A 199 -4.73 -15.55 9.69
C THR A 199 -5.19 -14.10 9.81
N LEU A 200 -5.96 -13.59 8.83
CA LEU A 200 -6.56 -12.26 8.92
C LEU A 200 -7.56 -12.16 10.08
N ASP A 201 -8.39 -13.19 10.31
CA ASP A 201 -9.29 -13.23 11.45
C ASP A 201 -8.52 -13.26 12.78
N GLU A 202 -7.46 -14.04 12.86
CA GLU A 202 -6.57 -14.06 14.02
C GLU A 202 -5.93 -12.69 14.25
N ALA A 203 -5.43 -12.05 13.20
CA ALA A 203 -4.81 -10.74 13.27
C ALA A 203 -5.77 -9.67 13.81
N LEU A 204 -6.97 -9.62 13.25
CA LEU A 204 -8.00 -8.67 13.67
C LEU A 204 -8.49 -8.93 15.11
N SER A 205 -8.50 -10.18 15.57
CA SER A 205 -8.87 -10.52 16.95
C SER A 205 -7.88 -10.03 18.00
N LYS A 206 -6.64 -9.72 17.61
CA LYS A 206 -5.60 -9.16 18.50
C LYS A 206 -5.62 -7.64 18.59
N VAL A 207 -6.49 -7.00 17.83
CA VAL A 207 -6.58 -5.54 17.73
C VAL A 207 -7.84 -5.04 18.43
N ASP A 208 -7.68 -4.09 19.34
CA ASP A 208 -8.81 -3.35 19.92
C ASP A 208 -9.32 -2.33 18.90
N LEU A 209 -10.29 -2.75 18.10
CA LEU A 209 -10.84 -1.96 16.99
C LEU A 209 -11.53 -0.66 17.45
N ASP A 210 -11.99 -0.60 18.70
CA ASP A 210 -12.69 0.59 19.21
C ASP A 210 -11.75 1.78 19.41
N LYS A 211 -10.45 1.53 19.50
CA LYS A 211 -9.44 2.59 19.56
C LYS A 211 -9.26 3.38 18.28
N PHE A 212 -9.69 2.85 17.13
CA PHE A 212 -9.41 3.44 15.83
C PHE A 212 -10.64 4.05 15.18
N GLU A 213 -10.45 5.24 14.61
CA GLU A 213 -11.44 5.90 13.75
C GLU A 213 -11.26 5.51 12.28
N VAL A 214 -10.03 5.17 11.89
CA VAL A 214 -9.62 4.96 10.50
C VAL A 214 -9.06 3.56 10.32
N VAL A 215 -9.40 2.90 9.21
CA VAL A 215 -8.72 1.73 8.68
C VAL A 215 -8.06 2.13 7.35
N ALA A 216 -6.74 2.20 7.35
CA ALA A 216 -5.92 2.48 6.19
C ALA A 216 -5.38 1.16 5.64
N VAL A 217 -5.62 0.86 4.36
CA VAL A 217 -5.22 -0.42 3.77
C VAL A 217 -4.11 -0.21 2.75
N SER A 218 -2.90 -0.75 3.04
CA SER A 218 -1.88 -0.98 2.02
C SER A 218 -2.32 -2.16 1.19
N ALA A 219 -2.84 -1.89 -0.01
CA ALA A 219 -3.48 -2.86 -0.87
C ALA A 219 -2.50 -3.31 -1.97
N GLY A 220 -1.72 -4.36 -1.66
CA GLY A 220 -0.94 -5.06 -2.66
C GLY A 220 -1.70 -6.26 -3.24
N PHE A 221 -1.51 -6.48 -4.52
CA PHE A 221 -2.14 -7.57 -5.26
C PHE A 221 -1.13 -8.61 -5.75
N ASP A 222 0.13 -8.46 -5.38
CA ASP A 222 1.20 -9.43 -5.63
C ASP A 222 1.11 -10.68 -4.74
N ALA A 223 0.21 -10.67 -3.75
CA ALA A 223 -0.24 -11.85 -3.01
C ALA A 223 -1.09 -12.82 -3.88
N HIS A 224 -1.57 -12.37 -5.07
CA HIS A 224 -2.28 -13.21 -6.04
C HIS A 224 -1.43 -14.42 -6.46
N ALA A 225 -2.08 -15.55 -6.71
CA ALA A 225 -1.42 -16.77 -7.17
C ALA A 225 -0.59 -16.54 -8.43
N GLY A 226 0.73 -16.80 -8.35
CA GLY A 226 1.66 -16.64 -9.46
C GLY A 226 2.20 -15.23 -9.67
N ASP A 227 1.83 -14.23 -8.87
CA ASP A 227 2.46 -12.91 -8.87
C ASP A 227 3.75 -12.92 -8.00
N LEU A 228 4.42 -11.80 -7.84
CA LEU A 228 5.78 -11.67 -7.32
C LEU A 228 5.95 -12.22 -5.90
N ALA A 229 5.03 -11.96 -5.01
CA ALA A 229 5.06 -12.48 -3.64
C ALA A 229 4.21 -13.75 -3.45
N SER A 230 3.40 -14.12 -4.39
CA SER A 230 2.45 -15.25 -4.40
C SER A 230 2.16 -15.87 -3.03
N LEU A 231 1.07 -15.46 -2.41
CA LEU A 231 0.48 -16.15 -1.26
C LEU A 231 -0.62 -17.13 -1.69
N GLY A 232 -0.81 -17.30 -3.00
CA GLY A 232 -1.80 -18.19 -3.57
C GLY A 232 -3.23 -17.64 -3.48
N LEU A 233 -3.41 -16.33 -3.32
CA LEU A 233 -4.73 -15.70 -3.28
C LEU A 233 -5.38 -15.72 -4.66
N THR A 234 -6.71 -15.82 -4.64
CA THR A 234 -7.57 -15.74 -5.81
C THR A 234 -8.43 -14.47 -5.77
N GLU A 235 -9.09 -14.15 -6.89
CA GLU A 235 -10.10 -13.08 -6.94
C GLU A 235 -11.14 -13.25 -5.81
N LEU A 236 -11.57 -14.48 -5.51
CA LEU A 236 -12.49 -14.77 -4.41
C LEU A 236 -11.87 -14.48 -3.03
N GLY A 237 -10.57 -14.73 -2.88
CA GLY A 237 -9.81 -14.37 -1.68
C GLY A 237 -9.86 -12.86 -1.42
N PHE A 238 -9.58 -12.04 -2.43
CA PHE A 238 -9.68 -10.58 -2.32
C PHE A 238 -11.10 -10.11 -2.02
N ASN A 239 -12.13 -10.73 -2.61
CA ASN A 239 -13.52 -10.45 -2.27
C ASN A 239 -13.81 -10.69 -0.78
N LYS A 240 -13.35 -11.80 -0.22
CA LYS A 240 -13.54 -12.12 1.20
C LYS A 240 -12.74 -11.19 2.11
N ILE A 241 -11.52 -10.79 1.72
CA ILE A 241 -10.74 -9.75 2.42
C ILE A 241 -11.54 -8.45 2.46
N GLY A 242 -12.07 -8.01 1.32
CA GLY A 242 -12.91 -6.82 1.24
C GLY A 242 -14.12 -6.88 2.16
N LYS A 243 -14.83 -8.01 2.22
CA LYS A 243 -15.96 -8.23 3.14
C LYS A 243 -15.57 -8.09 4.60
N LYS A 244 -14.42 -8.68 4.99
CA LYS A 244 -13.93 -8.56 6.37
C LYS A 244 -13.60 -7.11 6.72
N ILE A 245 -12.89 -6.38 5.85
CA ILE A 245 -12.56 -4.98 6.08
C ILE A 245 -13.84 -4.12 6.16
N ALA A 246 -14.79 -4.32 5.26
CA ALA A 246 -16.07 -3.58 5.26
C ALA A 246 -16.88 -3.83 6.54
N SER A 247 -16.82 -5.05 7.10
CA SER A 247 -17.51 -5.39 8.35
C SER A 247 -17.01 -4.62 9.57
N LEU A 248 -15.81 -4.05 9.52
CA LEU A 248 -15.25 -3.20 10.59
C LEU A 248 -16.01 -1.87 10.74
N ARG A 249 -16.73 -1.42 9.72
CA ARG A 249 -17.56 -0.21 9.70
C ARG A 249 -16.83 1.08 10.11
N LYS A 250 -15.56 1.18 9.76
CA LYS A 250 -14.70 2.34 10.03
C LYS A 250 -14.59 3.25 8.81
N HIS A 251 -14.00 4.43 8.97
CA HIS A 251 -13.55 5.24 7.84
C HIS A 251 -12.42 4.50 7.14
N THR A 252 -12.71 3.84 6.02
CA THR A 252 -11.74 3.01 5.31
C THR A 252 -11.30 3.65 4.01
N PHE A 253 -9.99 3.59 3.73
CA PHE A 253 -9.41 3.95 2.44
C PHE A 253 -8.29 2.98 2.07
N PHE A 254 -7.98 2.92 0.78
CA PHE A 254 -7.02 1.98 0.22
C PHE A 254 -5.94 2.71 -0.57
N VAL A 255 -4.72 2.20 -0.52
CA VAL A 255 -3.57 2.70 -1.30
C VAL A 255 -2.93 1.51 -1.99
N LEU A 256 -2.80 1.57 -3.31
CA LEU A 256 -2.13 0.54 -4.11
C LEU A 256 -0.67 0.44 -3.70
N GLU A 257 -0.22 -0.79 -3.45
CA GLU A 257 1.18 -1.12 -3.28
C GLU A 257 1.66 -2.07 -4.41
N GLY A 258 1.99 -3.33 -4.14
CA GLY A 258 2.37 -4.33 -5.13
C GLY A 258 1.23 -4.80 -6.03
N GLY A 259 1.55 -5.78 -6.87
CA GLY A 259 0.71 -6.34 -7.92
C GLY A 259 1.24 -5.98 -9.30
N TYR A 260 1.72 -6.98 -10.05
CA TYR A 260 2.52 -6.75 -11.27
C TYR A 260 1.85 -7.29 -12.53
N SER A 261 0.69 -7.94 -12.40
CA SER A 261 -0.24 -8.24 -13.49
C SER A 261 -1.36 -7.22 -13.53
N GLY A 262 -1.36 -6.32 -14.51
CA GLY A 262 -2.41 -5.30 -14.62
C GLY A 262 -3.81 -5.88 -14.80
N GLU A 263 -3.94 -7.03 -15.46
CA GLU A 263 -5.21 -7.77 -15.61
C GLU A 263 -5.71 -8.28 -14.25
N ASN A 264 -4.85 -8.93 -13.47
CA ASN A 264 -5.22 -9.43 -12.15
C ASN A 264 -5.49 -8.26 -11.19
N ASN A 265 -4.65 -7.22 -11.20
CA ASN A 265 -4.87 -6.04 -10.37
C ASN A 265 -6.27 -5.44 -10.57
N GLY A 266 -6.71 -5.28 -11.84
CA GLY A 266 -8.03 -4.73 -12.13
C GLY A 266 -9.17 -5.58 -11.57
N LYS A 267 -9.07 -6.90 -11.70
CA LYS A 267 -10.07 -7.85 -11.21
C LYS A 267 -10.07 -7.95 -9.69
N ASP A 268 -8.90 -8.03 -9.08
CA ASP A 268 -8.75 -8.17 -7.63
C ASP A 268 -9.18 -6.90 -6.90
N ILE A 269 -8.90 -5.71 -7.47
CA ILE A 269 -9.41 -4.44 -6.95
C ILE A 269 -10.93 -4.41 -7.02
N ASP A 270 -11.53 -4.78 -8.17
CA ASP A 270 -12.99 -4.86 -8.31
C ASP A 270 -13.58 -5.78 -7.24
N GLU A 271 -13.04 -6.98 -7.07
CA GLU A 271 -13.51 -7.95 -6.07
C GLU A 271 -13.36 -7.44 -4.63
N LEU A 272 -12.20 -6.84 -4.30
CA LEU A 272 -11.95 -6.24 -2.98
C LEU A 272 -12.97 -5.15 -2.65
N LEU A 273 -13.34 -4.33 -3.63
CA LEU A 273 -14.17 -3.15 -3.43
C LEU A 273 -15.68 -3.43 -3.49
N LYS A 274 -16.15 -4.59 -3.97
CA LYS A 274 -17.60 -4.93 -4.06
C LYS A 274 -18.36 -4.73 -2.77
N SER A 275 -17.73 -4.95 -1.63
CA SER A 275 -18.38 -4.78 -0.31
C SER A 275 -18.47 -3.33 0.17
N PHE A 276 -17.91 -2.38 -0.58
CA PHE A 276 -17.95 -0.95 -0.32
C PHE A 276 -18.84 -0.18 -1.31
N GLU A 277 -19.52 -0.90 -2.18
CA GLU A 277 -20.53 -0.38 -3.09
C GLU A 277 -21.89 -0.37 -2.35
N LEU A 278 -22.19 0.72 -1.64
CA LEU A 278 -23.53 1.02 -1.12
C LEU A 278 -23.82 2.50 -1.34
#